data_6fe12449c6fb178231a0ee9b455f79c6
#
_entry.id   6fe12449c6fb178231a0ee9b455f79c6
#
_cell.length_a   1.000
_cell.length_b   1.000
_cell.length_c   1.000
_cell.angle_alpha   90.00
_cell.angle_beta   90.00
_cell.angle_gamma   90.00
#
_symmetry.space_group_name_H-M   'P 1'
#
loop_
_entity.id
_entity.type
_entity.pdbx_description
1 polymer ?
#
loop_
_entity_poly.entity_id
_entity_poly.type
_entity_poly.pdbx_seq_one_letter_code
_entity_poly.pdbx_strand_id
1 'polypeptide(L)'
;MHQAPAESPCELIVYACPTGPLAAQIATFFTASQERFGPNSAHAYPPHITLTGFFHDDAVAIPCYLAALESAHARAMATRPASPVRIRKMAFRDGFHGLFINAPWLEALTADFIAAAASPSRRDRLRPKDKLHLSLAYGFRPADGSALTAMVTAMVDVAAPVEWELRLYERLPDGGWLCHAGWELR
;
A
#
# COMPACT_ATOMS: atom_id res chain seq x y z
N MET A 1 18.69 24.20 -31.26
CA MET A 1 18.45 23.90 -29.85
C MET A 1 17.63 22.61 -29.81
N HIS A 2 18.24 21.47 -29.46
CA HIS A 2 17.52 20.22 -29.24
C HIS A 2 16.89 20.31 -27.83
N GLN A 3 15.57 20.39 -27.79
CA GLN A 3 14.82 20.22 -26.55
C GLN A 3 14.94 18.74 -26.16
N ALA A 4 15.57 18.45 -25.04
CA ALA A 4 15.55 17.09 -24.49
C ALA A 4 14.08 16.63 -24.38
N PRO A 5 13.75 15.38 -24.70
CA PRO A 5 12.39 14.87 -24.51
C PRO A 5 12.01 15.06 -23.04
N ALA A 6 10.84 15.66 -22.81
CA ALA A 6 10.31 15.78 -21.46
C ALA A 6 10.19 14.35 -20.88
N GLU A 7 10.90 14.08 -19.78
CA GLU A 7 10.80 12.81 -19.10
C GLU A 7 9.34 12.56 -18.70
N SER A 8 8.88 11.32 -18.86
CA SER A 8 7.55 10.95 -18.42
C SER A 8 7.46 11.12 -16.90
N PRO A 9 6.34 11.60 -16.37
CA PRO A 9 6.20 11.80 -14.94
C PRO A 9 6.28 10.46 -14.20
N CYS A 10 6.85 10.47 -13.00
CA CYS A 10 6.82 9.36 -12.07
C CYS A 10 5.40 9.13 -11.57
N GLU A 11 4.93 7.88 -11.55
CA GLU A 11 3.66 7.47 -10.94
C GLU A 11 3.91 7.04 -9.50
N LEU A 12 3.55 7.88 -8.55
CA LEU A 12 3.86 7.74 -7.12
C LEU A 12 2.65 7.32 -6.29
N ILE A 13 2.90 6.60 -5.19
CA ILE A 13 1.86 6.20 -4.24
C ILE A 13 2.47 5.96 -2.84
N VAL A 14 1.67 6.17 -1.79
CA VAL A 14 2.06 5.91 -0.41
C VAL A 14 1.30 4.70 0.13
N TYR A 15 2.06 3.75 0.69
CA TYR A 15 1.55 2.52 1.27
C TYR A 15 2.00 2.35 2.72
N ALA A 16 1.20 1.63 3.53
CA ALA A 16 1.69 0.95 4.71
C ALA A 16 1.79 -0.56 4.39
N CYS A 17 3.00 -1.09 4.45
CA CYS A 17 3.31 -2.46 4.06
C CYS A 17 3.54 -3.33 5.29
N PRO A 18 2.95 -4.55 5.36
CA PRO A 18 3.24 -5.49 6.43
C PRO A 18 4.66 -6.04 6.28
N THR A 19 5.29 -6.36 7.41
CA THR A 19 6.54 -7.11 7.52
C THR A 19 6.39 -8.22 8.53
N GLY A 20 7.39 -9.11 8.65
CA GLY A 20 7.36 -10.23 9.58
C GLY A 20 6.47 -11.41 9.14
N PRO A 21 6.02 -12.25 10.10
CA PRO A 21 5.34 -13.52 9.80
C PRO A 21 4.07 -13.39 8.97
N LEU A 22 3.20 -12.41 9.25
CA LEU A 22 1.99 -12.21 8.45
C LEU A 22 2.32 -11.86 7.00
N ALA A 23 3.31 -11.01 6.78
CA ALA A 23 3.75 -10.65 5.42
C ALA A 23 4.27 -11.87 4.64
N ALA A 24 5.02 -12.75 5.31
CA ALA A 24 5.51 -13.99 4.72
C ALA A 24 4.36 -14.93 4.33
N GLN A 25 3.34 -15.07 5.18
CA GLN A 25 2.14 -15.85 4.87
C GLN A 25 1.38 -15.29 3.66
N ILE A 26 1.21 -13.96 3.59
CA ILE A 26 0.55 -13.31 2.45
C ILE A 26 1.36 -13.53 1.15
N ALA A 27 2.68 -13.40 1.20
CA ALA A 27 3.53 -13.66 0.04
C ALA A 27 3.42 -15.12 -0.45
N THR A 28 3.42 -16.08 0.49
CA THR A 28 3.22 -17.51 0.18
C THR A 28 1.83 -17.74 -0.43
N PHE A 29 0.79 -17.11 0.12
CA PHE A 29 -0.56 -17.17 -0.43
C PHE A 29 -0.61 -16.59 -1.85
N PHE A 30 0.04 -15.46 -2.12
CA PHE A 30 0.08 -14.86 -3.45
C PHE A 30 0.68 -15.81 -4.47
N THR A 31 1.84 -16.40 -4.17
CA THR A 31 2.49 -17.38 -5.05
C THR A 31 1.57 -18.59 -5.31
N ALA A 32 1.07 -19.22 -4.26
CA ALA A 32 0.26 -20.43 -4.38
C ALA A 32 -1.10 -20.18 -5.09
N SER A 33 -1.73 -19.02 -4.83
CA SER A 33 -2.98 -18.67 -5.51
C SER A 33 -2.78 -18.34 -6.98
N GLN A 34 -1.67 -17.68 -7.32
CA GLN A 34 -1.33 -17.40 -8.72
C GLN A 34 -1.02 -18.68 -9.50
N GLU A 35 -0.29 -19.62 -8.91
CA GLU A 35 0.00 -20.93 -9.52
C GLU A 35 -1.29 -21.73 -9.77
N ARG A 36 -2.22 -21.71 -8.83
CA ARG A 36 -3.43 -22.54 -8.88
C ARG A 36 -4.56 -21.95 -9.72
N PHE A 37 -4.76 -20.62 -9.68
CA PHE A 37 -5.92 -19.94 -10.28
C PHE A 37 -5.55 -18.96 -11.38
N GLY A 38 -4.25 -18.75 -11.61
CA GLY A 38 -3.75 -17.68 -12.47
C GLY A 38 -3.68 -16.33 -11.74
N PRO A 39 -3.15 -15.30 -12.39
CA PRO A 39 -3.01 -13.98 -11.78
C PRO A 39 -4.37 -13.32 -11.54
N ASN A 40 -4.51 -12.64 -10.40
CA ASN A 40 -5.57 -11.69 -10.14
C ASN A 40 -4.97 -10.29 -9.88
N SER A 41 -5.81 -9.27 -9.75
CA SER A 41 -5.31 -7.88 -9.65
C SER A 41 -4.46 -7.61 -8.40
N ALA A 42 -4.60 -8.39 -7.32
CA ALA A 42 -3.76 -8.20 -6.11
C ALA A 42 -2.30 -8.54 -6.37
N HIS A 43 -2.01 -9.49 -7.27
CA HIS A 43 -0.66 -9.95 -7.58
C HIS A 43 0.21 -8.89 -8.30
N ALA A 44 -0.41 -7.84 -8.84
CA ALA A 44 0.31 -6.73 -9.49
C ALA A 44 0.96 -5.77 -8.48
N TYR A 45 0.76 -5.98 -7.17
CA TYR A 45 1.17 -5.07 -6.11
C TYR A 45 1.90 -5.82 -4.99
N PRO A 46 2.89 -5.18 -4.30
CA PRO A 46 3.35 -5.70 -3.02
C PRO A 46 2.17 -5.72 -2.02
N PRO A 47 2.13 -6.63 -1.03
CA PRO A 47 1.13 -6.59 0.03
C PRO A 47 1.13 -5.23 0.75
N HIS A 48 -0.02 -4.54 0.79
CA HIS A 48 -0.07 -3.17 1.32
C HIS A 48 -1.46 -2.73 1.80
N ILE A 49 -1.46 -1.71 2.63
CA ILE A 49 -2.59 -0.83 2.88
C ILE A 49 -2.36 0.43 2.04
N THR A 50 -3.28 0.77 1.16
CA THR A 50 -3.19 2.01 0.38
C THR A 50 -3.52 3.20 1.27
N LEU A 51 -2.62 4.20 1.35
CA LEU A 51 -2.83 5.44 2.10
C LEU A 51 -3.24 6.60 1.20
N THR A 52 -2.64 6.70 0.00
CA THR A 52 -3.04 7.71 -1.00
C THR A 52 -3.53 7.05 -2.29
N GLY A 53 -4.24 7.80 -3.14
CA GLY A 53 -4.35 7.44 -4.56
C GLY A 53 -3.01 7.61 -5.27
N PHE A 54 -2.89 7.08 -6.48
CA PHE A 54 -1.78 7.40 -7.37
C PHE A 54 -1.75 8.90 -7.65
N PHE A 55 -0.54 9.45 -7.78
CA PHE A 55 -0.31 10.82 -8.21
C PHE A 55 0.97 10.89 -9.06
N HIS A 56 1.02 11.86 -9.96
CA HIS A 56 2.11 12.00 -10.91
C HIS A 56 2.86 13.30 -10.68
N ASP A 57 4.18 13.21 -10.72
CA ASP A 57 5.06 14.36 -10.60
C ASP A 57 6.40 14.11 -11.32
N ASP A 58 7.18 15.15 -11.48
CA ASP A 58 8.52 15.04 -12.02
C ASP A 58 9.47 14.41 -10.98
N ALA A 59 10.45 13.62 -11.42
CA ALA A 59 11.38 12.91 -10.52
C ALA A 59 12.11 13.86 -9.56
N VAL A 60 12.37 15.08 -9.96
CA VAL A 60 13.01 16.12 -9.12
C VAL A 60 12.19 16.50 -7.90
N ALA A 61 10.88 16.21 -7.87
CA ALA A 61 10.00 16.46 -6.73
C ALA A 61 10.02 15.34 -5.67
N ILE A 62 10.57 14.17 -5.96
CA ILE A 62 10.60 13.02 -5.03
C ILE A 62 11.19 13.40 -3.66
N PRO A 63 12.33 14.12 -3.55
CA PRO A 63 12.86 14.55 -2.25
C PRO A 63 11.87 15.37 -1.42
N CYS A 64 11.00 16.16 -2.04
CA CYS A 64 9.97 16.93 -1.34
C CYS A 64 8.94 15.99 -0.68
N TYR A 65 8.50 14.96 -1.37
CA TYR A 65 7.59 13.95 -0.84
C TYR A 65 8.22 13.12 0.28
N LEU A 66 9.50 12.75 0.14
CA LEU A 66 10.24 12.06 1.19
C LEU A 66 10.33 12.90 2.47
N ALA A 67 10.70 14.18 2.37
CA ALA A 67 10.75 15.09 3.52
C ALA A 67 9.38 15.29 4.17
N ALA A 68 8.31 15.40 3.38
CA ALA A 68 6.94 15.52 3.88
C ALA A 68 6.49 14.25 4.63
N LEU A 69 6.80 13.05 4.10
CA LEU A 69 6.50 11.77 4.75
C LEU A 69 7.29 11.58 6.03
N GLU A 70 8.59 11.87 6.01
CA GLU A 70 9.44 11.80 7.21
C GLU A 70 8.91 12.71 8.33
N SER A 71 8.53 13.94 8.00
CA SER A 71 7.94 14.87 8.95
C SER A 71 6.60 14.40 9.50
N ALA A 72 5.70 13.87 8.65
CA ALA A 72 4.41 13.32 9.06
C ALA A 72 4.59 12.08 9.94
N HIS A 73 5.52 11.18 9.57
CA HIS A 73 5.89 10.01 10.35
C HIS A 73 6.42 10.40 11.73
N ALA A 74 7.39 11.33 11.82
CA ALA A 74 7.96 11.77 13.09
C ALA A 74 6.88 12.34 14.03
N ARG A 75 5.94 13.15 13.51
CA ARG A 75 4.81 13.67 14.29
C ARG A 75 3.89 12.56 14.79
N ALA A 76 3.54 11.62 13.91
CA ALA A 76 2.68 10.49 14.27
C ALA A 76 3.33 9.60 15.34
N MET A 77 4.64 9.34 15.25
CA MET A 77 5.37 8.56 16.24
C MET A 77 5.48 9.28 17.59
N ALA A 78 5.63 10.61 17.61
CA ALA A 78 5.68 11.41 18.84
C ALA A 78 4.34 11.49 19.57
N THR A 79 3.22 11.48 18.83
CA THR A 79 1.86 11.68 19.37
C THR A 79 1.00 10.43 19.36
N ARG A 80 1.50 9.33 18.80
CA ARG A 80 0.74 8.09 18.64
C ARG A 80 0.23 7.59 19.99
N PRO A 81 -1.08 7.47 20.19
CA PRO A 81 -1.58 6.66 21.29
C PRO A 81 -1.06 5.22 21.10
N ALA A 82 -0.83 4.49 22.17
CA ALA A 82 -0.32 3.11 22.14
C ALA A 82 -1.31 2.12 21.46
N SER A 83 -1.74 2.46 20.25
CA SER A 83 -2.73 1.73 19.48
C SER A 83 -2.09 1.22 18.19
N PRO A 84 -1.82 -0.09 18.08
CA PRO A 84 -1.22 -0.66 16.88
C PRO A 84 -2.16 -0.54 15.67
N VAL A 85 -1.61 -0.75 14.47
CA VAL A 85 -2.41 -1.05 13.28
C VAL A 85 -3.15 -2.36 13.52
N ARG A 86 -4.48 -2.31 13.61
CA ARG A 86 -5.29 -3.49 13.97
C ARG A 86 -6.02 -4.03 12.76
N ILE A 87 -5.87 -5.32 12.51
CA ILE A 87 -6.72 -6.07 11.59
C ILE A 87 -8.07 -6.28 12.29
N ARG A 88 -9.14 -5.66 11.79
CA ARG A 88 -10.48 -5.79 12.36
C ARG A 88 -11.14 -7.11 12.01
N LYS A 89 -11.00 -7.51 10.75
CA LYS A 89 -11.55 -8.75 10.22
C LYS A 89 -10.98 -9.08 8.86
N MET A 90 -10.95 -10.35 8.55
CA MET A 90 -10.88 -10.87 7.20
C MET A 90 -12.28 -10.79 6.56
N ALA A 91 -12.35 -10.39 5.31
CA ALA A 91 -13.61 -10.24 4.58
C ALA A 91 -13.54 -10.95 3.24
N PHE A 92 -14.58 -11.71 2.97
CA PHE A 92 -14.80 -12.41 1.72
C PHE A 92 -16.07 -11.85 1.07
N ARG A 93 -15.94 -11.31 -0.12
CA ARG A 93 -17.04 -10.74 -0.91
C ARG A 93 -16.89 -11.19 -2.35
N ASP A 94 -17.95 -11.07 -3.13
CA ASP A 94 -17.88 -11.30 -4.55
C ASP A 94 -16.82 -10.40 -5.18
N GLY A 95 -15.83 -11.04 -5.84
CA GLY A 95 -14.70 -10.35 -6.49
C GLY A 95 -13.66 -9.71 -5.58
N PHE A 96 -13.74 -9.86 -4.22
CA PHE A 96 -12.78 -9.28 -3.28
C PHE A 96 -12.60 -10.12 -2.02
N HIS A 97 -11.35 -10.44 -1.69
CA HIS A 97 -10.90 -10.98 -0.42
C HIS A 97 -9.82 -10.09 0.18
N GLY A 98 -9.92 -9.76 1.46
CA GLY A 98 -8.95 -8.88 2.10
C GLY A 98 -9.12 -8.70 3.59
N LEU A 99 -8.23 -7.90 4.17
CA LEU A 99 -8.18 -7.56 5.59
C LEU A 99 -8.65 -6.12 5.77
N PHE A 100 -9.69 -5.89 6.56
CA PHE A 100 -10.08 -4.54 6.96
C PHE A 100 -9.26 -4.08 8.16
N ILE A 101 -8.73 -2.87 8.06
CA ILE A 101 -7.78 -2.30 9.01
C ILE A 101 -8.45 -1.18 9.81
N ASN A 102 -8.10 -1.08 11.09
CA ASN A 102 -8.43 0.04 11.95
C ASN A 102 -7.13 0.68 12.46
N ALA A 103 -6.85 1.86 11.95
CA ALA A 103 -5.68 2.64 12.34
C ALA A 103 -5.96 4.15 12.07
N PRO A 104 -6.81 4.81 12.88
CA PRO A 104 -7.17 6.22 12.67
C PRO A 104 -5.96 7.16 12.62
N TRP A 105 -4.88 6.81 13.34
CA TRP A 105 -3.65 7.58 13.32
C TRP A 105 -2.91 7.52 11.97
N LEU A 106 -3.05 6.43 11.19
CA LEU A 106 -2.56 6.37 9.80
C LEU A 106 -3.34 7.33 8.88
N GLU A 107 -4.62 7.50 9.12
CA GLU A 107 -5.44 8.48 8.40
C GLU A 107 -4.97 9.90 8.72
N ALA A 108 -4.69 10.21 10.00
CA ALA A 108 -4.13 11.48 10.43
C ALA A 108 -2.73 11.71 9.85
N LEU A 109 -1.83 10.71 9.89
CA LEU A 109 -0.50 10.79 9.27
C LEU A 109 -0.62 11.09 7.76
N THR A 110 -1.56 10.43 7.08
CA THR A 110 -1.78 10.64 5.65
C THR A 110 -2.27 12.07 5.37
N ALA A 111 -3.16 12.59 6.21
CA ALA A 111 -3.62 13.98 6.08
C ALA A 111 -2.48 14.98 6.30
N ASP A 112 -1.63 14.75 7.30
CA ASP A 112 -0.43 15.57 7.57
C ASP A 112 0.56 15.54 6.40
N PHE A 113 0.79 14.36 5.83
CA PHE A 113 1.61 14.22 4.63
C PHE A 113 1.03 15.04 3.48
N ILE A 114 -0.27 14.88 3.18
CA ILE A 114 -0.93 15.59 2.08
C ILE A 114 -0.85 17.11 2.27
N ALA A 115 -0.99 17.60 3.50
CA ALA A 115 -0.90 19.02 3.82
C ALA A 115 0.52 19.58 3.64
N ALA A 116 1.55 18.77 3.93
CA ALA A 116 2.96 19.17 3.83
C ALA A 116 3.55 18.97 2.43
N ALA A 117 3.02 18.01 1.65
CA ALA A 117 3.55 17.64 0.34
C ALA A 117 3.16 18.67 -0.72
N ALA A 118 3.90 19.77 -0.80
CA ALA A 118 3.72 20.80 -1.81
C ALA A 118 4.70 20.59 -2.97
N SER A 119 4.19 20.53 -4.22
CA SER A 119 5.01 20.50 -5.43
C SER A 119 4.30 21.27 -6.54
N PRO A 120 4.98 22.23 -7.21
CA PRO A 120 4.40 23.00 -8.30
C PRO A 120 4.24 22.19 -9.60
N SER A 121 4.98 21.10 -9.76
CA SER A 121 4.95 20.22 -10.95
C SER A 121 3.98 19.05 -10.81
N ARG A 122 3.37 18.87 -9.63
CA ARG A 122 2.41 17.77 -9.43
C ARG A 122 1.18 17.92 -10.32
N ARG A 123 0.87 16.85 -11.03
CA ARG A 123 -0.21 16.82 -12.04
C ARG A 123 -1.56 16.45 -11.49
N ASP A 124 -1.59 15.75 -10.33
CA ASP A 124 -2.81 15.25 -9.70
C ASP A 124 -3.00 15.81 -8.29
N ARG A 125 -4.24 15.83 -7.87
CA ARG A 125 -4.55 16.10 -6.46
C ARG A 125 -4.19 14.87 -5.62
N LEU A 126 -3.38 15.03 -4.57
CA LEU A 126 -3.20 14.02 -3.54
C LEU A 126 -4.53 13.75 -2.83
N ARG A 127 -4.96 12.50 -2.80
CA ARG A 127 -6.22 12.07 -2.19
C ARG A 127 -5.96 10.96 -1.18
N PRO A 128 -6.41 11.10 0.08
CA PRO A 128 -6.34 10.02 1.04
C PRO A 128 -7.30 8.89 0.64
N LYS A 129 -7.07 7.69 1.16
CA LYS A 129 -8.03 6.57 1.07
C LYS A 129 -9.02 6.63 2.23
N ASP A 130 -10.31 6.43 1.92
CA ASP A 130 -11.39 6.51 2.87
C ASP A 130 -11.52 5.28 3.78
N LYS A 131 -11.04 4.12 3.31
CA LYS A 131 -11.16 2.84 4.03
C LYS A 131 -9.88 2.05 3.92
N LEU A 132 -9.20 1.90 5.05
CA LEU A 132 -7.96 1.15 5.11
C LEU A 132 -8.25 -0.35 5.00
N HIS A 133 -7.62 -0.99 4.03
CA HIS A 133 -7.68 -2.43 3.83
C HIS A 133 -6.41 -2.94 3.14
N LEU A 134 -6.10 -4.22 3.32
CA LEU A 134 -5.10 -4.95 2.58
C LEU A 134 -5.83 -5.97 1.71
N SER A 135 -5.63 -5.91 0.39
CA SER A 135 -6.22 -6.83 -0.56
C SER A 135 -5.43 -8.14 -0.60
N LEU A 136 -6.10 -9.28 -0.47
CA LEU A 136 -5.52 -10.61 -0.63
C LEU A 136 -5.80 -11.15 -2.05
N ALA A 137 -7.00 -10.94 -2.55
CA ALA A 137 -7.36 -11.25 -3.93
C ALA A 137 -8.50 -10.34 -4.39
N TYR A 138 -8.45 -9.84 -5.62
CA TYR A 138 -9.57 -9.15 -6.25
C TYR A 138 -9.48 -9.22 -7.77
N GLY A 139 -10.63 -9.08 -8.44
CA GLY A 139 -10.70 -9.25 -9.89
C GLY A 139 -10.46 -10.69 -10.35
N PHE A 140 -10.68 -11.67 -9.47
CA PHE A 140 -10.61 -13.10 -9.78
C PHE A 140 -11.93 -13.60 -10.42
N ARG A 141 -11.88 -14.76 -11.06
CA ARG A 141 -13.08 -15.38 -11.66
C ARG A 141 -14.07 -15.77 -10.54
N PRO A 142 -15.36 -15.49 -10.67
CA PRO A 142 -16.36 -15.85 -9.65
C PRO A 142 -16.33 -17.33 -9.24
N ALA A 143 -16.05 -18.23 -10.18
CA ALA A 143 -15.95 -19.67 -9.92
C ALA A 143 -14.80 -20.04 -8.95
N ASP A 144 -13.78 -19.21 -8.83
CA ASP A 144 -12.63 -19.46 -7.96
C ASP A 144 -12.85 -18.93 -6.54
N GLY A 145 -13.88 -18.13 -6.30
CA GLY A 145 -14.09 -17.40 -5.04
C GLY A 145 -14.10 -18.29 -3.80
N SER A 146 -14.85 -19.40 -3.82
CA SER A 146 -14.92 -20.32 -2.68
C SER A 146 -13.58 -21.02 -2.41
N ALA A 147 -12.87 -21.43 -3.47
CA ALA A 147 -11.57 -22.07 -3.32
C ALA A 147 -10.51 -21.09 -2.83
N LEU A 148 -10.52 -19.84 -3.30
CA LEU A 148 -9.67 -18.76 -2.79
C LEU A 148 -9.98 -18.45 -1.32
N THR A 149 -11.26 -18.42 -0.92
CA THR A 149 -11.67 -18.25 0.48
C THR A 149 -11.05 -19.35 1.36
N ALA A 150 -11.18 -20.61 0.96
CA ALA A 150 -10.60 -21.73 1.70
C ALA A 150 -9.08 -21.63 1.80
N MET A 151 -8.41 -21.24 0.70
CA MET A 151 -6.96 -21.08 0.68
C MET A 151 -6.47 -19.92 1.58
N VAL A 152 -7.12 -18.74 1.53
CA VAL A 152 -6.82 -17.63 2.44
C VAL A 152 -6.97 -18.07 3.89
N THR A 153 -8.09 -18.73 4.23
CA THR A 153 -8.38 -19.17 5.62
C THR A 153 -7.35 -20.17 6.12
N ALA A 154 -6.80 -21.00 5.25
CA ALA A 154 -5.79 -22.00 5.62
C ALA A 154 -4.37 -21.42 5.73
N MET A 155 -4.05 -20.36 4.98
CA MET A 155 -2.67 -19.87 4.82
C MET A 155 -2.38 -18.55 5.54
N VAL A 156 -3.41 -17.74 5.82
CA VAL A 156 -3.25 -16.39 6.39
C VAL A 156 -3.88 -16.34 7.77
N ASP A 157 -3.03 -16.37 8.79
CA ASP A 157 -3.43 -16.19 10.19
C ASP A 157 -3.37 -14.70 10.54
N VAL A 158 -4.53 -14.06 10.72
CA VAL A 158 -4.63 -12.65 11.09
C VAL A 158 -4.08 -12.32 12.49
N ALA A 159 -3.84 -13.36 13.31
CA ALA A 159 -3.22 -13.22 14.62
C ALA A 159 -1.68 -13.36 14.56
N ALA A 160 -1.12 -13.71 13.41
CA ALA A 160 0.32 -13.79 13.24
C ALA A 160 0.99 -12.44 13.53
N PRO A 161 2.18 -12.43 14.15
CA PRO A 161 2.90 -11.19 14.40
C PRO A 161 3.13 -10.41 13.09
N VAL A 162 2.91 -9.10 13.15
CA VAL A 162 3.07 -8.18 12.03
C VAL A 162 3.62 -6.85 12.51
N GLU A 163 4.60 -6.36 11.81
CA GLU A 163 5.08 -4.98 11.87
C GLU A 163 4.68 -4.28 10.58
N TRP A 164 4.70 -2.96 10.60
CA TRP A 164 4.29 -2.17 9.46
C TRP A 164 5.34 -1.13 9.11
N GLU A 165 5.48 -0.87 7.81
CA GLU A 165 6.36 0.18 7.30
C GLU A 165 5.57 1.13 6.39
N LEU A 166 5.71 2.43 6.64
CA LEU A 166 5.30 3.48 5.71
C LEU A 166 6.28 3.51 4.54
N ARG A 167 5.80 3.48 3.31
CA ARG A 167 6.67 3.48 2.13
C ARG A 167 6.16 4.41 1.03
N LEU A 168 7.09 5.14 0.38
CA LEU A 168 6.84 5.81 -0.89
C LEU A 168 7.29 4.90 -2.02
N TYR A 169 6.36 4.54 -2.88
CA TYR A 169 6.62 3.76 -4.08
C TYR A 169 6.44 4.58 -5.34
N GLU A 170 7.23 4.22 -6.34
CA GLU A 170 7.03 4.58 -7.74
C GLU A 170 6.67 3.31 -8.52
N ARG A 171 5.63 3.40 -9.34
CA ARG A 171 5.31 2.38 -10.32
C ARG A 171 6.07 2.66 -11.60
N LEU A 172 6.92 1.72 -11.99
CA LEU A 172 7.74 1.83 -13.18
C LEU A 172 6.95 1.53 -14.46
N PRO A 173 7.38 2.04 -15.63
CA PRO A 173 6.69 1.80 -16.90
C PRO A 173 6.56 0.33 -17.31
N ASP A 174 7.47 -0.53 -16.84
CA ASP A 174 7.44 -1.98 -17.04
C ASP A 174 6.48 -2.72 -16.09
N GLY A 175 5.79 -1.99 -15.21
CA GLY A 175 4.91 -2.51 -14.16
C GLY A 175 5.63 -2.91 -12.87
N GLY A 176 6.95 -2.74 -12.80
CA GLY A 176 7.74 -2.94 -11.58
C GLY A 176 7.47 -1.86 -10.52
N TRP A 177 8.07 -2.07 -9.35
CA TRP A 177 7.95 -1.18 -8.19
C TRP A 177 9.31 -0.76 -7.67
N LEU A 178 9.53 0.54 -7.54
CA LEU A 178 10.69 1.13 -6.89
C LEU A 178 10.27 1.72 -5.54
N CYS A 179 10.85 1.24 -4.46
CA CYS A 179 10.67 1.83 -3.13
C CYS A 179 11.72 2.92 -2.91
N HIS A 180 11.31 4.17 -2.80
CA HIS A 180 12.22 5.29 -2.59
C HIS A 180 12.69 5.40 -1.14
N ALA A 181 11.81 5.11 -0.17
CA ALA A 181 12.15 5.06 1.24
C ALA A 181 11.07 4.31 2.04
N GLY A 182 11.44 3.87 3.26
CA GLY A 182 10.54 3.24 4.22
C GLY A 182 10.84 3.67 5.65
N TRP A 183 9.80 3.76 6.49
CA TRP A 183 9.86 4.11 7.91
C TRP A 183 9.02 3.13 8.72
N GLU A 184 9.57 2.60 9.80
CA GLU A 184 8.86 1.68 10.70
C GLU A 184 7.70 2.40 11.41
N LEU A 185 6.55 1.74 11.46
CA LEU A 185 5.33 2.21 12.12
C LEU A 185 5.14 1.47 13.46
N ARG A 186 6.00 1.77 14.44
CA ARG A 186 6.02 1.14 15.78
C ARG A 186 5.22 1.93 16.81
#